data_963c21b745ded43d1237ae20104128d8
#
_entry.id   963c21b745ded43d1237ae20104128d8
#
_cell.length_a   1.000
_cell.length_b   1.000
_cell.length_c   1.000
_cell.angle_alpha   90.00
_cell.angle_beta   90.00
_cell.angle_gamma   90.00
#
_symmetry.space_group_name_H-M   'P 1'
#
loop_
_entity.id
_entity.type
_entity.pdbx_description
1 polymer ?
#
loop_
_entity_poly.entity_id
_entity_poly.type
_entity_poly.pdbx_seq_one_letter_code
_entity_poly.pdbx_strand_id
1 'polypeptide(L)'
;ILLKESEDGPWSALTLFFRIVYTPAGRGNALFLYENPNVEESLPNVHNVVLHDNEKMARWLAENFIGALPGPFSESPAFKALQYVPLTECYTSGDTSSKYTQTVKAEGIEVDLIWGQLGTPTALELSPEHVGTRSHNLFNLLIESRDASIVVNGRKLPGQVVPRRQADIDTTTGFVYFSEIWIEP
;
A
#
# COMPACT_ATOMS: atom_id res chain seq x y z
N ILE A 1 -3.62 -0.55 2.59
CA ILE A 1 -4.83 0.01 3.24
C ILE A 1 -5.15 1.33 2.55
N LEU A 2 -6.38 1.47 2.07
CA LEU A 2 -6.86 2.70 1.49
C LEU A 2 -8.11 3.13 2.28
N LEU A 3 -8.05 4.30 2.90
CA LEU A 3 -9.13 4.84 3.73
C LEU A 3 -9.92 5.90 2.98
N LYS A 4 -11.24 5.89 3.16
CA LYS A 4 -12.16 6.93 2.71
C LYS A 4 -12.87 7.58 3.89
N GLU A 5 -13.30 8.82 3.74
CA GLU A 5 -14.12 9.50 4.76
C GLU A 5 -15.47 8.81 4.93
N SER A 6 -16.06 8.35 3.83
CA SER A 6 -17.28 7.55 3.76
C SER A 6 -17.22 6.67 2.50
N GLU A 7 -18.17 5.76 2.30
CA GLU A 7 -18.16 4.82 1.17
C GLU A 7 -18.05 5.55 -0.19
N ASP A 8 -18.80 6.63 -0.38
CA ASP A 8 -18.78 7.45 -1.59
C ASP A 8 -17.90 8.71 -1.45
N GLY A 9 -17.25 8.89 -0.30
CA GLY A 9 -16.43 10.06 0.01
C GLY A 9 -15.04 10.02 -0.65
N PRO A 10 -14.28 11.10 -0.50
CA PRO A 10 -12.91 11.16 -0.99
C PRO A 10 -11.99 10.23 -0.19
N TRP A 11 -10.81 9.96 -0.75
CA TRP A 11 -9.74 9.27 -0.06
C TRP A 11 -9.19 10.14 1.07
N SER A 12 -9.12 9.59 2.27
CA SER A 12 -8.60 10.29 3.46
C SER A 12 -7.13 9.93 3.74
N ALA A 13 -6.73 8.70 3.46
CA ALA A 13 -5.34 8.27 3.54
C ALA A 13 -5.12 7.01 2.68
N LEU A 14 -3.91 6.86 2.13
CA LEU A 14 -3.54 5.72 1.29
C LEU A 14 -2.20 5.15 1.74
N THR A 15 -2.09 3.83 1.81
CA THR A 15 -0.82 3.15 2.04
C THR A 15 -0.67 1.90 1.17
N LEU A 16 0.56 1.68 0.70
CA LEU A 16 1.03 0.41 0.15
C LEU A 16 2.36 0.07 0.80
N PHE A 17 2.46 -1.12 1.38
CA PHE A 17 3.71 -1.66 1.88
C PHE A 17 4.17 -2.79 0.97
N PHE A 18 5.43 -2.72 0.56
CA PHE A 18 6.10 -3.72 -0.26
C PHE A 18 7.27 -4.33 0.50
N ARG A 19 7.31 -5.66 0.56
CA ARG A 19 8.48 -6.43 0.91
C ARG A 19 8.90 -7.18 -0.34
N ILE A 20 9.93 -6.68 -1.01
CA ILE A 20 10.36 -7.12 -2.33
C ILE A 20 11.56 -8.02 -2.22
N VAL A 21 11.48 -9.22 -2.80
CA VAL A 21 12.60 -10.16 -2.90
C VAL A 21 13.41 -9.97 -4.20
N TYR A 22 12.78 -9.42 -5.24
CA TYR A 22 13.43 -9.15 -6.51
C TYR A 22 12.73 -8.04 -7.31
N THR A 23 13.51 -7.11 -7.85
CA THR A 23 13.19 -6.23 -8.99
C THR A 23 14.46 -5.96 -9.78
N PRO A 24 14.38 -5.42 -11.02
CA PRO A 24 15.56 -4.96 -11.74
C PRO A 24 16.39 -3.90 -10.98
N ALA A 25 15.77 -3.19 -10.03
CA ALA A 25 16.41 -2.18 -9.20
C ALA A 25 16.89 -2.70 -7.84
N GLY A 26 16.73 -4.00 -7.57
CA GLY A 26 17.15 -4.65 -6.34
C GLY A 26 15.98 -5.13 -5.47
N ARG A 27 16.28 -5.45 -4.21
CA ARG A 27 15.34 -5.94 -3.19
C ARG A 27 15.27 -4.96 -2.02
N GLY A 28 14.22 -5.08 -1.19
CA GLY A 28 14.09 -4.28 0.03
C GLY A 28 12.63 -4.10 0.45
N ASN A 29 12.43 -3.18 1.37
CA ASN A 29 11.12 -2.79 1.87
C ASN A 29 10.83 -1.35 1.43
N ALA A 30 9.56 -1.08 1.09
CA ALA A 30 9.11 0.27 0.81
C ALA A 30 7.66 0.44 1.30
N LEU A 31 7.42 1.47 2.10
CA LEU A 31 6.09 1.92 2.50
C LEU A 31 5.79 3.24 1.81
N PHE A 32 4.78 3.24 0.96
CA PHE A 32 4.17 4.44 0.40
C PHE A 32 3.06 4.89 1.33
N LEU A 33 3.18 6.06 1.92
CA LEU A 33 2.19 6.69 2.79
C LEU A 33 1.76 8.02 2.21
N TYR A 34 0.48 8.16 1.94
CA TYR A 34 -0.17 9.43 1.62
C TYR A 34 -1.14 9.72 2.77
N GLU A 35 -0.63 10.47 3.76
CA GLU A 35 -1.44 10.89 4.91
C GLU A 35 -2.53 11.87 4.50
N ASN A 36 -2.26 12.65 3.47
CA ASN A 36 -3.27 13.45 2.77
C ASN A 36 -3.06 13.32 1.25
N PRO A 37 -3.80 12.44 0.58
CA PRO A 37 -3.64 12.20 -0.85
C PRO A 37 -4.10 13.37 -1.74
N ASN A 38 -4.83 14.34 -1.20
CA ASN A 38 -5.48 15.41 -1.95
C ASN A 38 -4.64 16.69 -2.07
N VAL A 39 -3.40 16.69 -1.57
CA VAL A 39 -2.51 17.87 -1.60
C VAL A 39 -1.23 17.55 -2.35
N GLU A 40 -0.77 18.51 -3.18
CA GLU A 40 0.53 18.44 -3.89
C GLU A 40 1.70 18.92 -3.03
N GLU A 41 1.44 19.78 -2.05
CA GLU A 41 2.47 20.44 -1.24
C GLU A 41 2.70 19.70 0.07
N SER A 42 3.94 19.76 0.54
CA SER A 42 4.27 19.30 1.90
C SER A 42 3.64 20.25 2.92
N LEU A 43 2.71 19.73 3.69
CA LEU A 43 2.10 20.47 4.80
C LEU A 43 2.84 20.15 6.11
N PRO A 44 2.98 21.09 7.04
CA PRO A 44 3.52 20.81 8.37
C PRO A 44 2.73 19.68 9.05
N ASN A 45 3.46 18.70 9.58
CA ASN A 45 2.89 17.54 10.28
C ASN A 45 1.98 16.61 9.43
N VAL A 46 2.09 16.66 8.11
CA VAL A 46 1.46 15.73 7.17
C VAL A 46 2.54 14.98 6.40
N HIS A 47 2.48 13.66 6.42
CA HIS A 47 3.49 12.81 5.80
C HIS A 47 2.97 12.21 4.49
N ASN A 48 3.41 12.77 3.35
CA ASN A 48 3.30 12.13 2.04
C ASN A 48 4.69 11.64 1.67
N VAL A 49 5.01 10.39 2.04
CA VAL A 49 6.39 9.89 2.05
C VAL A 49 6.50 8.45 1.53
N VAL A 50 7.71 8.10 1.09
CA VAL A 50 8.12 6.72 0.85
C VAL A 50 9.22 6.38 1.86
N LEU A 51 8.90 5.52 2.83
CA LEU A 51 9.88 4.98 3.77
C LEU A 51 10.52 3.73 3.14
N HIS A 52 11.84 3.68 3.03
CA HIS A 52 12.52 2.62 2.28
C HIS A 52 13.87 2.22 2.89
N ASP A 53 14.30 1.00 2.66
CA ASP A 53 15.68 0.54 2.90
C ASP A 53 16.53 0.47 1.60
N ASN A 54 15.89 0.69 0.44
CA ASN A 54 16.52 0.76 -0.87
C ASN A 54 15.80 1.80 -1.75
N GLU A 55 16.35 3.01 -1.83
CA GLU A 55 15.75 4.11 -2.58
C GLU A 55 15.60 3.81 -4.07
N LYS A 56 16.62 3.17 -4.68
CA LYS A 56 16.59 2.82 -6.10
C LYS A 56 15.40 1.89 -6.41
N MET A 57 15.18 0.88 -5.57
CA MET A 57 14.03 -0.03 -5.69
C MET A 57 12.71 0.71 -5.45
N ALA A 58 12.63 1.56 -4.44
CA ALA A 58 11.42 2.31 -4.11
C ALA A 58 11.01 3.26 -5.26
N ARG A 59 11.97 3.95 -5.88
CA ARG A 59 11.74 4.79 -7.07
C ARG A 59 11.30 3.95 -8.28
N TRP A 60 11.94 2.81 -8.48
CA TRP A 60 11.55 1.89 -9.54
C TRP A 60 10.09 1.42 -9.37
N LEU A 61 9.67 1.07 -8.15
CA LEU A 61 8.27 0.72 -7.84
C LEU A 61 7.32 1.88 -8.12
N ALA A 62 7.68 3.10 -7.71
CA ALA A 62 6.87 4.28 -7.98
C ALA A 62 6.64 4.51 -9.48
N GLU A 63 7.69 4.41 -10.28
CA GLU A 63 7.64 4.70 -11.71
C GLU A 63 7.02 3.57 -12.54
N ASN A 64 7.43 2.32 -12.26
CA ASN A 64 7.13 1.19 -13.15
C ASN A 64 5.94 0.34 -12.67
N PHE A 65 5.52 0.47 -11.42
CA PHE A 65 4.41 -0.30 -10.88
C PHE A 65 3.28 0.61 -10.39
N ILE A 66 3.51 1.41 -9.35
CA ILE A 66 2.45 2.24 -8.75
C ILE A 66 1.96 3.32 -9.75
N GLY A 67 2.88 4.01 -10.42
CA GLY A 67 2.56 5.04 -11.41
C GLY A 67 1.91 4.49 -12.69
N ALA A 68 2.13 3.20 -12.98
CA ALA A 68 1.50 2.52 -14.11
C ALA A 68 0.11 1.94 -13.79
N LEU A 69 -0.26 1.85 -12.50
CA LEU A 69 -1.58 1.39 -12.08
C LEU A 69 -2.55 2.58 -12.05
N PRO A 70 -3.63 2.59 -12.88
CA PRO A 70 -4.65 3.61 -12.74
C PRO A 70 -5.35 3.47 -11.39
N GLY A 71 -5.58 4.60 -10.71
CA GLY A 71 -6.26 4.58 -9.42
C GLY A 71 -5.71 5.58 -8.40
N PRO A 72 -6.14 5.46 -7.14
CA PRO A 72 -5.99 6.52 -6.15
C PRO A 72 -4.53 6.90 -5.82
N PHE A 73 -3.56 6.03 -6.08
CA PHE A 73 -2.16 6.36 -5.85
C PHE A 73 -1.57 7.21 -6.97
N SER A 74 -1.63 6.74 -8.22
CA SER A 74 -1.06 7.45 -9.37
C SER A 74 -1.82 8.74 -9.72
N GLU A 75 -3.12 8.77 -9.43
CA GLU A 75 -3.99 9.93 -9.67
C GLU A 75 -3.96 10.95 -8.53
N SER A 76 -3.38 10.58 -7.37
CA SER A 76 -3.27 11.48 -6.22
C SER A 76 -2.31 12.66 -6.52
N PRO A 77 -2.70 13.91 -6.22
CA PRO A 77 -1.78 15.04 -6.24
C PRO A 77 -0.50 14.79 -5.45
N ALA A 78 -0.58 14.13 -4.31
CA ALA A 78 0.55 13.81 -3.45
C ALA A 78 1.62 12.92 -4.12
N PHE A 79 1.28 12.14 -5.16
CA PHE A 79 2.22 11.25 -5.85
C PHE A 79 3.47 11.95 -6.37
N LYS A 80 3.31 13.17 -6.88
CA LYS A 80 4.40 13.97 -7.44
C LYS A 80 5.32 14.60 -6.38
N ALA A 81 4.80 14.74 -5.16
CA ALA A 81 5.48 15.44 -4.05
C ALA A 81 6.04 14.48 -2.98
N LEU A 82 6.05 13.16 -3.25
CA LEU A 82 6.53 12.16 -2.30
C LEU A 82 7.99 12.39 -1.91
N GLN A 83 8.22 12.46 -0.61
CA GLN A 83 9.56 12.51 -0.06
C GLN A 83 10.07 11.09 0.22
N TYR A 84 11.32 10.78 -0.15
CA TYR A 84 11.94 9.49 0.08
C TYR A 84 12.80 9.56 1.34
N VAL A 85 12.46 8.74 2.34
CA VAL A 85 13.09 8.75 3.67
C VAL A 85 13.60 7.35 3.99
N PRO A 86 14.89 7.20 4.36
CA PRO A 86 15.42 5.91 4.79
C PRO A 86 14.71 5.40 6.04
N LEU A 87 14.21 4.16 6.02
CA LEU A 87 13.65 3.52 7.20
C LEU A 87 14.79 3.04 8.14
N THR A 88 14.52 2.99 9.44
CA THR A 88 15.42 2.49 10.48
C THR A 88 15.01 1.12 11.00
N GLU A 89 13.71 0.86 11.05
CA GLU A 89 13.14 -0.42 11.49
C GLU A 89 11.95 -0.82 10.61
N CYS A 90 11.82 -2.13 10.40
CA CYS A 90 10.70 -2.70 9.67
C CYS A 90 10.42 -4.11 10.17
N TYR A 91 9.27 -4.34 10.80
CA TYR A 91 8.91 -5.65 11.33
C TYR A 91 7.39 -5.89 11.29
N THR A 92 7.03 -7.17 11.39
CA THR A 92 5.63 -7.61 11.48
C THR A 92 5.35 -8.21 12.84
N SER A 93 4.08 -8.14 13.27
CA SER A 93 3.55 -8.83 14.44
C SER A 93 2.13 -9.35 14.19
N GLY A 94 1.71 -10.31 15.01
CA GLY A 94 0.43 -10.98 14.83
C GLY A 94 0.50 -12.09 13.76
N ASP A 95 -0.65 -12.45 13.24
CA ASP A 95 -0.82 -13.50 12.25
C ASP A 95 -1.90 -13.15 11.22
N THR A 96 -1.98 -13.91 10.13
CA THR A 96 -2.93 -13.67 9.04
C THR A 96 -4.30 -14.29 9.27
N SER A 97 -4.56 -14.86 10.44
CA SER A 97 -5.85 -15.44 10.82
C SER A 97 -6.69 -14.56 11.74
N SER A 98 -6.03 -13.63 12.46
CA SER A 98 -6.70 -12.80 13.45
C SER A 98 -6.39 -11.31 13.27
N LYS A 99 -5.14 -10.94 13.48
CA LYS A 99 -4.66 -9.54 13.38
C LYS A 99 -3.23 -9.53 12.88
N TYR A 100 -3.00 -8.83 11.80
CA TYR A 100 -1.68 -8.62 11.22
C TYR A 100 -1.29 -7.15 11.33
N THR A 101 -0.05 -6.88 11.74
CA THR A 101 0.47 -5.52 11.86
C THR A 101 1.83 -5.44 11.19
N GLN A 102 2.02 -4.42 10.36
CA GLN A 102 3.30 -4.03 9.80
C GLN A 102 3.71 -2.70 10.40
N THR A 103 4.83 -2.70 11.14
CA THR A 103 5.43 -1.47 11.67
C THR A 103 6.62 -1.07 10.82
N VAL A 104 6.70 0.21 10.47
CA VAL A 104 7.81 0.82 9.74
C VAL A 104 8.20 2.11 10.45
N LYS A 105 9.50 2.27 10.75
CA LYS A 105 10.02 3.47 11.41
C LYS A 105 11.11 4.13 10.59
N ALA A 106 11.14 5.45 10.64
CA ALA A 106 12.18 6.30 10.12
C ALA A 106 12.43 7.46 11.09
N GLU A 107 13.38 8.33 10.79
CA GLU A 107 13.63 9.50 11.64
C GLU A 107 12.37 10.37 11.74
N GLY A 108 11.88 10.55 12.97
CA GLY A 108 10.69 11.38 13.26
C GLY A 108 9.34 10.79 12.83
N ILE A 109 9.29 9.57 12.29
CA ILE A 109 8.04 8.95 11.86
C ILE A 109 8.00 7.46 12.20
N GLU A 110 6.90 7.05 12.80
CA GLU A 110 6.52 5.64 13.02
C GLU A 110 5.15 5.38 12.41
N VAL A 111 5.03 4.34 11.62
CA VAL A 111 3.79 3.96 10.94
C VAL A 111 3.44 2.53 11.26
N ASP A 112 2.24 2.32 11.82
CA ASP A 112 1.63 1.00 11.96
C ASP A 112 0.50 0.83 10.96
N LEU A 113 0.62 -0.18 10.13
CA LEU A 113 -0.46 -0.69 9.30
C LEU A 113 -1.09 -1.87 10.01
N ILE A 114 -2.35 -1.74 10.37
CA ILE A 114 -3.05 -2.73 11.19
C ILE A 114 -4.19 -3.31 10.38
N TRP A 115 -4.23 -4.64 10.23
CA TRP A 115 -5.31 -5.38 9.62
C TRP A 115 -5.95 -6.30 10.65
N GLY A 116 -7.23 -6.08 10.93
CA GLY A 116 -8.07 -6.91 11.80
C GLY A 116 -9.27 -7.47 11.03
N GLN A 117 -10.03 -8.33 11.67
CA GLN A 117 -11.18 -9.00 11.05
C GLN A 117 -10.83 -9.60 9.68
N LEU A 118 -9.73 -10.38 9.66
CA LEU A 118 -9.17 -10.97 8.46
C LEU A 118 -10.07 -12.08 7.91
N GLY A 119 -10.30 -12.04 6.60
CA GLY A 119 -11.06 -13.04 5.87
C GLY A 119 -10.22 -14.27 5.51
N THR A 120 -10.87 -15.22 4.86
CA THR A 120 -10.20 -16.41 4.34
C THR A 120 -9.32 -16.02 3.14
N PRO A 121 -8.07 -16.49 3.07
CA PRO A 121 -7.22 -16.26 1.92
C PRO A 121 -7.85 -16.76 0.62
N THR A 122 -7.88 -15.93 -0.40
CA THR A 122 -8.44 -16.23 -1.72
C THR A 122 -7.37 -16.03 -2.79
N ALA A 123 -7.18 -17.04 -3.63
CA ALA A 123 -6.25 -16.94 -4.76
C ALA A 123 -6.86 -16.09 -5.89
N LEU A 124 -6.05 -15.20 -6.44
CA LEU A 124 -6.40 -14.35 -7.58
C LEU A 124 -5.26 -14.41 -8.60
N GLU A 125 -5.57 -14.89 -9.79
CA GLU A 125 -4.65 -14.92 -10.92
C GLU A 125 -5.15 -14.00 -12.02
N LEU A 126 -4.29 -13.11 -12.50
CA LEU A 126 -4.62 -12.13 -13.53
C LEU A 126 -3.55 -12.16 -14.61
N SER A 127 -3.99 -12.29 -15.86
CA SER A 127 -3.16 -12.11 -17.05
C SER A 127 -2.98 -10.61 -17.35
N PRO A 128 -1.99 -10.24 -18.20
CA PRO A 128 -1.64 -8.85 -18.46
C PRO A 128 -2.81 -7.96 -18.90
N GLU A 129 -3.75 -8.50 -19.68
CA GLU A 129 -4.92 -7.75 -20.14
C GLU A 129 -5.88 -7.34 -19.00
N HIS A 130 -5.81 -8.03 -17.86
CA HIS A 130 -6.65 -7.80 -16.68
C HIS A 130 -5.91 -7.06 -15.55
N VAL A 131 -4.59 -6.86 -15.68
CA VAL A 131 -3.79 -6.07 -14.73
C VAL A 131 -3.67 -4.64 -15.22
N GLY A 132 -3.80 -3.66 -14.31
CA GLY A 132 -3.73 -2.24 -14.66
C GLY A 132 -2.45 -1.83 -15.37
N THR A 133 -1.33 -2.48 -15.13
CA THR A 133 -0.05 -2.25 -15.83
C THR A 133 -0.03 -2.79 -17.25
N ARG A 134 -0.94 -3.71 -17.61
CA ARG A 134 -1.06 -4.37 -18.91
C ARG A 134 0.21 -5.08 -19.42
N SER A 135 1.18 -5.31 -18.55
CA SER A 135 2.47 -5.92 -18.87
C SER A 135 2.88 -7.02 -17.91
N HIS A 136 2.12 -7.23 -16.83
CA HIS A 136 2.47 -8.18 -15.80
C HIS A 136 1.42 -9.28 -15.68
N ASN A 137 1.88 -10.51 -15.55
CA ASN A 137 1.11 -11.59 -14.94
C ASN A 137 1.16 -11.42 -13.43
N LEU A 138 0.08 -11.72 -12.75
CA LEU A 138 -0.05 -11.49 -11.32
C LEU A 138 -0.76 -12.67 -10.67
N PHE A 139 -0.10 -13.28 -9.69
CA PHE A 139 -0.71 -14.21 -8.76
C PHE A 139 -0.70 -13.60 -7.38
N ASN A 140 -1.86 -13.49 -6.76
CA ASN A 140 -2.04 -12.99 -5.41
C ASN A 140 -2.74 -14.00 -4.53
N LEU A 141 -2.30 -14.12 -3.31
CA LEU A 141 -3.12 -14.60 -2.22
C LEU A 141 -3.67 -13.37 -1.49
N LEU A 142 -4.95 -13.07 -1.75
CA LEU A 142 -5.68 -11.95 -1.16
C LEU A 142 -6.27 -12.34 0.18
N ILE A 143 -6.02 -11.55 1.21
CA ILE A 143 -6.68 -11.64 2.52
C ILE A 143 -7.38 -10.30 2.76
N GLU A 144 -8.71 -10.33 2.74
CA GLU A 144 -9.55 -9.18 3.08
C GLU A 144 -9.37 -8.79 4.54
N SER A 145 -9.39 -7.51 4.83
CA SER A 145 -9.52 -6.98 6.20
C SER A 145 -10.71 -6.02 6.26
N ARG A 146 -11.64 -6.31 7.16
CA ARG A 146 -12.85 -5.48 7.38
C ARG A 146 -12.66 -4.41 8.45
N ASP A 147 -11.55 -4.48 9.18
CA ASP A 147 -11.14 -3.50 10.19
C ASP A 147 -9.65 -3.21 10.00
N ALA A 148 -9.34 -2.35 9.04
CA ALA A 148 -7.97 -1.92 8.83
C ALA A 148 -7.79 -0.45 9.23
N SER A 149 -6.60 -0.13 9.74
CA SER A 149 -6.28 1.23 10.14
C SER A 149 -4.80 1.56 9.90
N ILE A 150 -4.53 2.84 9.76
CA ILE A 150 -3.21 3.43 9.64
C ILE A 150 -2.98 4.29 10.88
N VAL A 151 -1.87 4.06 11.58
CA VAL A 151 -1.48 4.86 12.73
C VAL A 151 -0.13 5.50 12.42
N VAL A 152 -0.03 6.82 12.56
CA VAL A 152 1.20 7.59 12.34
C VAL A 152 1.56 8.33 13.63
N ASN A 153 2.73 8.05 14.18
CA ASN A 153 3.22 8.62 15.44
C ASN A 153 2.19 8.48 16.57
N GLY A 154 1.57 7.28 16.70
CA GLY A 154 0.54 6.98 17.69
C GLY A 154 -0.85 7.56 17.40
N ARG A 155 -1.02 8.35 16.32
CA ARG A 155 -2.31 8.93 15.92
C ARG A 155 -2.95 8.09 14.81
N LYS A 156 -4.13 7.52 15.09
CA LYS A 156 -4.93 6.83 14.06
C LYS A 156 -5.40 7.85 13.03
N LEU A 157 -5.14 7.58 11.75
CA LEU A 157 -5.61 8.42 10.67
C LEU A 157 -7.14 8.30 10.49
N PRO A 158 -7.82 9.38 10.09
CA PRO A 158 -9.25 9.37 9.87
C PRO A 158 -9.62 8.53 8.64
N GLY A 159 -10.86 8.07 8.63
CA GLY A 159 -11.43 7.29 7.54
C GLY A 159 -11.65 5.83 7.90
N GLN A 160 -12.16 5.09 6.93
CA GLN A 160 -12.53 3.69 7.06
C GLN A 160 -12.24 2.93 5.76
N VAL A 161 -12.05 1.63 5.87
CA VAL A 161 -12.08 0.74 4.71
C VAL A 161 -13.52 0.63 4.20
N VAL A 162 -13.65 0.52 2.89
CA VAL A 162 -14.96 0.44 2.23
C VAL A 162 -15.03 -0.78 1.32
N PRO A 163 -16.22 -1.29 0.99
CA PRO A 163 -16.40 -2.36 0.04
C PRO A 163 -15.71 -2.04 -1.30
N ARG A 164 -15.11 -3.06 -1.88
CA ARG A 164 -14.45 -2.99 -3.18
C ARG A 164 -14.64 -4.31 -3.92
N ARG A 165 -14.80 -4.23 -5.23
CA ARG A 165 -14.69 -5.39 -6.10
C ARG A 165 -13.36 -5.38 -6.83
N GLN A 166 -12.67 -6.53 -6.81
CA GLN A 166 -11.41 -6.72 -7.54
C GLN A 166 -11.52 -7.97 -8.40
N ALA A 167 -11.50 -7.78 -9.72
CA ALA A 167 -11.94 -8.80 -10.66
C ALA A 167 -13.33 -9.33 -10.22
N ASP A 168 -13.45 -10.63 -9.95
CA ASP A 168 -14.70 -11.26 -9.51
C ASP A 168 -14.80 -11.49 -8.00
N ILE A 169 -13.87 -10.91 -7.21
CA ILE A 169 -13.80 -11.04 -5.76
C ILE A 169 -14.37 -9.80 -5.08
N ASP A 170 -15.40 -9.97 -4.26
CA ASP A 170 -15.86 -8.93 -3.34
C ASP A 170 -14.92 -8.87 -2.15
N THR A 171 -14.38 -7.70 -1.85
CA THR A 171 -13.39 -7.44 -0.81
C THR A 171 -13.59 -6.04 -0.23
N THR A 172 -12.61 -5.55 0.51
CA THR A 172 -12.57 -4.17 1.00
C THR A 172 -11.31 -3.47 0.49
N THR A 173 -11.20 -2.18 0.77
CA THR A 173 -9.97 -1.40 0.54
C THR A 173 -8.88 -1.63 1.60
N GLY A 174 -9.16 -2.51 2.60
CA GLY A 174 -8.19 -3.05 3.55
C GLY A 174 -7.87 -4.50 3.20
N PHE A 175 -6.68 -4.77 2.69
CA PHE A 175 -6.27 -6.12 2.28
C PHE A 175 -4.78 -6.35 2.49
N VAL A 176 -4.42 -7.60 2.65
CA VAL A 176 -3.03 -8.08 2.59
C VAL A 176 -2.88 -8.94 1.34
N TYR A 177 -1.82 -8.68 0.58
CA TYR A 177 -1.42 -9.52 -0.54
C TYR A 177 -0.11 -10.22 -0.27
N PHE A 178 -0.07 -11.53 -0.59
CA PHE A 178 1.15 -12.25 -0.86
C PHE A 178 1.19 -12.53 -2.35
N SER A 179 2.12 -11.89 -3.06
CA SER A 179 2.06 -11.76 -4.52
C SER A 179 3.31 -12.32 -5.19
N GLU A 180 3.09 -12.95 -6.32
CA GLU A 180 4.11 -13.15 -7.35
C GLU A 180 3.70 -12.35 -8.58
N ILE A 181 4.62 -11.53 -9.12
CA ILE A 181 4.37 -10.66 -10.26
C ILE A 181 5.54 -10.82 -11.23
N TRP A 182 5.25 -11.12 -12.50
CA TRP A 182 6.27 -11.32 -13.52
C TRP A 182 5.81 -10.78 -14.88
N ILE A 183 6.79 -10.53 -15.74
CA ILE A 183 6.59 -10.19 -17.16
C ILE A 183 7.01 -11.42 -17.95
N GLU A 184 6.17 -11.89 -18.86
CA GLU A 184 6.57 -12.91 -19.81
C GLU A 184 7.62 -12.33 -20.78
N PRO A 185 8.69 -13.10 -21.07
CA PRO A 185 9.73 -12.66 -21.98
C PRO A 185 9.23 -12.44 -23.41
#